data_2e0f7235e4cb748522d245287ed2f320
#
_entry.id   2e0f7235e4cb748522d245287ed2f320
#
_cell.length_a   1.000
_cell.length_b   1.000
_cell.length_c   1.000
_cell.angle_alpha   90.00
_cell.angle_beta   90.00
_cell.angle_gamma   90.00
#
_symmetry.space_group_name_H-M   'P 1'
#
loop_
_entity.id
_entity.type
_entity.pdbx_description
1 polymer ?
#
loop_
_entity_poly.entity_id
_entity_poly.type
_entity_poly.pdbx_seq_one_letter_code
_entity_poly.pdbx_strand_id
1 'polypeptide(L)'
;MSLRYRTEAINGDGGTGTARVIDGMEVPVASPLAPNPDPDASNPEQLLALAWSTCLNATAQALVKRERRTAVRIEVELHDASEGPGYEFHVDTYLSAEGLTLAATDDLLERAHARCPVSKLLRGASTVQVHAEEYTGVSA
;
A
#
# COMPACT_ATOMS: atom_id res chain seq x y z
N MET A 1 -25.11 -2.49 7.84
CA MET A 1 -23.81 -3.01 7.42
C MET A 1 -23.29 -4.01 8.46
N SER A 2 -22.71 -5.08 8.02
CA SER A 2 -22.19 -6.09 8.93
C SER A 2 -20.69 -5.97 9.08
N LEU A 3 -20.21 -6.14 10.31
CA LEU A 3 -18.78 -6.22 10.61
C LEU A 3 -18.23 -7.55 10.06
N ARG A 4 -17.11 -7.50 9.34
CA ARG A 4 -16.48 -8.68 8.77
C ARG A 4 -15.20 -9.09 9.51
N TYR A 5 -14.48 -8.11 10.06
CA TYR A 5 -13.22 -8.34 10.74
C TYR A 5 -12.83 -7.08 11.52
N ARG A 6 -12.20 -7.27 12.67
CA ARG A 6 -11.69 -6.16 13.48
C ARG A 6 -10.28 -6.49 13.96
N THR A 7 -9.41 -5.52 13.94
CA THR A 7 -8.08 -5.63 14.52
C THR A 7 -7.74 -4.33 15.26
N GLU A 8 -6.71 -4.40 16.07
CA GLU A 8 -6.26 -3.26 16.88
C GLU A 8 -4.75 -3.33 17.01
N ALA A 9 -4.10 -2.20 16.86
CA ALA A 9 -2.65 -2.10 17.02
C ALA A 9 -2.31 -0.94 17.93
N ILE A 10 -1.13 -1.00 18.52
CA ILE A 10 -0.66 0.03 19.44
C ILE A 10 0.83 0.31 19.18
N ASN A 11 1.20 1.59 19.28
CA ASN A 11 2.59 2.04 19.32
C ASN A 11 2.74 2.98 20.52
N GLY A 12 3.57 2.59 21.49
CA GLY A 12 3.88 3.39 22.66
C GLY A 12 5.30 3.98 22.61
N ASP A 13 6.08 3.67 21.56
CA ASP A 13 7.49 4.05 21.46
C ASP A 13 7.74 5.26 20.55
N GLY A 14 6.82 5.57 19.68
CA GLY A 14 6.98 6.63 18.67
C GLY A 14 7.61 6.10 17.38
N GLY A 15 8.38 6.94 16.70
CA GLY A 15 8.95 6.61 15.38
C GLY A 15 10.05 5.57 15.39
N THR A 16 10.64 5.28 16.54
CA THR A 16 11.69 4.28 16.72
C THR A 16 11.36 3.42 17.93
N GLY A 17 11.37 2.11 17.74
CA GLY A 17 11.03 1.14 18.77
C GLY A 17 10.18 0.02 18.19
N THR A 18 8.99 -0.23 18.72
CA THR A 18 8.14 -1.34 18.30
C THR A 18 6.69 -0.88 18.18
N ALA A 19 6.05 -1.30 17.11
CA ALA A 19 4.60 -1.26 16.96
C ALA A 19 4.08 -2.69 16.95
N ARG A 20 2.90 -2.93 17.49
CA ARG A 20 2.38 -4.29 17.57
C ARG A 20 0.87 -4.35 17.38
N VAL A 21 0.44 -5.45 16.81
CA VAL A 21 -0.97 -5.82 16.75
C VAL A 21 -1.31 -6.47 18.11
N ILE A 22 -2.43 -6.09 18.70
CA ILE A 22 -2.86 -6.67 19.98
C ILE A 22 -3.10 -8.16 19.76
N ASP A 23 -2.42 -8.98 20.57
CA ASP A 23 -2.43 -10.45 20.48
C ASP A 23 -1.94 -10.96 19.10
N GLY A 24 -1.07 -10.19 18.43
CA GLY A 24 -0.58 -10.53 17.11
C GLY A 24 0.89 -10.18 16.92
N MET A 25 1.23 -9.88 15.66
CA MET A 25 2.62 -9.61 15.27
C MET A 25 3.17 -8.32 15.86
N GLU A 26 4.48 -8.32 16.08
CA GLU A 26 5.24 -7.12 16.40
C GLU A 26 6.13 -6.72 15.24
N VAL A 27 6.32 -5.42 15.05
CA VAL A 27 7.16 -4.89 14.00
C VAL A 27 8.13 -3.88 14.61
N PRO A 28 9.45 -4.11 14.48
CA PRO A 28 10.41 -3.06 14.82
C PRO A 28 10.25 -1.90 13.84
N VAL A 29 10.25 -0.69 14.35
CA VAL A 29 10.10 0.52 13.53
C VAL A 29 11.26 1.49 13.78
N ALA A 30 11.67 2.19 12.74
CA ALA A 30 12.66 3.25 12.81
C ALA A 30 12.26 4.33 11.81
N SER A 31 12.28 5.59 12.24
CA SER A 31 11.99 6.69 11.34
C SER A 31 13.01 6.72 10.20
N PRO A 32 12.58 6.86 8.94
CA PRO A 32 13.54 6.99 7.83
C PRO A 32 14.35 8.28 7.91
N LEU A 33 13.92 9.25 8.72
CA LEU A 33 14.64 10.51 8.93
C LEU A 33 15.60 10.44 10.12
N ALA A 34 15.62 9.35 10.87
CA ALA A 34 16.55 9.18 11.99
C ALA A 34 17.97 8.97 11.46
N PRO A 35 19.01 9.43 12.20
CA PRO A 35 20.38 9.09 11.84
C PRO A 35 20.58 7.57 11.91
N ASN A 36 21.13 6.98 10.84
CA ASN A 36 21.46 5.56 10.75
C ASN A 36 20.28 4.65 11.18
N PRO A 37 19.10 4.75 10.50
CA PRO A 37 17.98 3.90 10.88
C PRO A 37 18.34 2.42 10.66
N ASP A 38 17.84 1.57 11.55
CA ASP A 38 18.03 0.12 11.44
C ASP A 38 17.44 -0.39 10.12
N PRO A 39 18.23 -0.99 9.22
CA PRO A 39 17.71 -1.48 7.94
C PRO A 39 16.71 -2.63 8.07
N ASP A 40 16.69 -3.31 9.22
CA ASP A 40 15.75 -4.40 9.47
C ASP A 40 14.44 -3.91 10.11
N ALA A 41 14.36 -2.63 10.45
CA ALA A 41 13.13 -2.04 10.97
C ALA A 41 12.26 -1.52 9.83
N SER A 42 10.97 -1.46 10.06
CA SER A 42 10.01 -0.90 9.13
C SER A 42 9.68 0.56 9.48
N ASN A 43 8.79 1.15 8.73
CA ASN A 43 8.33 2.53 8.93
C ASN A 43 6.91 2.66 8.37
N PRO A 44 6.21 3.76 8.64
CA PRO A 44 4.84 3.95 8.14
C PRO A 44 4.72 3.87 6.63
N GLU A 45 5.71 4.35 5.90
CA GLU A 45 5.72 4.33 4.43
C GLU A 45 5.70 2.89 3.92
N GLN A 46 6.57 2.04 4.46
CA GLN A 46 6.63 0.63 4.10
C GLN A 46 5.35 -0.11 4.50
N LEU A 47 4.84 0.15 5.70
CA LEU A 47 3.63 -0.50 6.20
C LEU A 47 2.41 -0.12 5.35
N LEU A 48 2.31 1.15 4.94
CA LEU A 48 1.26 1.59 4.03
C LEU A 48 1.38 0.91 2.67
N ALA A 49 2.59 0.82 2.13
CA ALA A 49 2.83 0.16 0.85
C ALA A 49 2.47 -1.32 0.91
N LEU A 50 2.84 -2.01 1.98
CA LEU A 50 2.48 -3.42 2.20
C LEU A 50 0.97 -3.59 2.29
N ALA A 51 0.30 -2.73 3.04
CA ALA A 51 -1.15 -2.81 3.22
C ALA A 51 -1.88 -2.64 1.89
N TRP A 52 -1.54 -1.59 1.14
CA TRP A 52 -2.26 -1.30 -0.10
C TRP A 52 -1.92 -2.28 -1.21
N SER A 53 -0.65 -2.68 -1.37
CA SER A 53 -0.27 -3.67 -2.38
C SER A 53 -1.00 -4.99 -2.17
N THR A 54 -1.12 -5.41 -0.91
CA THR A 54 -1.83 -6.65 -0.57
C THR A 54 -3.32 -6.53 -0.85
N CYS A 55 -3.94 -5.45 -0.40
CA CYS A 55 -5.38 -5.25 -0.53
C CYS A 55 -5.80 -5.07 -2.00
N LEU A 56 -5.10 -4.24 -2.74
CA LEU A 56 -5.43 -3.98 -4.14
C LEU A 56 -5.19 -5.22 -5.00
N ASN A 57 -4.09 -5.95 -4.77
CA ASN A 57 -3.81 -7.15 -5.55
C ASN A 57 -4.78 -8.28 -5.21
N ALA A 58 -5.20 -8.40 -3.95
CA ALA A 58 -6.23 -9.36 -3.58
C ALA A 58 -7.54 -9.08 -4.34
N THR A 59 -7.89 -7.81 -4.49
CA THR A 59 -9.07 -7.39 -5.24
C THR A 59 -8.91 -7.69 -6.74
N ALA A 60 -7.74 -7.38 -7.30
CA ALA A 60 -7.45 -7.67 -8.70
C ALA A 60 -7.52 -9.18 -8.99
N GLN A 61 -6.94 -10.00 -8.11
CA GLN A 61 -6.98 -11.45 -8.23
C GLN A 61 -8.41 -12.00 -8.17
N ALA A 62 -9.25 -11.44 -7.31
CA ALA A 62 -10.66 -11.82 -7.26
C ALA A 62 -11.37 -11.48 -8.57
N LEU A 63 -11.08 -10.32 -9.15
CA LEU A 63 -11.72 -9.88 -10.40
C LEU A 63 -11.30 -10.72 -11.60
N VAL A 64 -10.05 -11.17 -11.66
CA VAL A 64 -9.59 -12.06 -12.74
C VAL A 64 -9.81 -13.55 -12.39
N LYS A 65 -10.44 -13.84 -11.25
CA LYS A 65 -10.78 -15.20 -10.81
C LYS A 65 -9.56 -16.11 -10.70
N ARG A 66 -8.40 -15.52 -10.38
CA ARG A 66 -7.10 -16.20 -10.31
C ARG A 66 -6.69 -16.90 -11.60
N GLU A 67 -7.25 -16.50 -12.73
CA GLU A 67 -6.95 -17.11 -14.04
C GLU A 67 -5.64 -16.61 -14.63
N ARG A 68 -5.06 -15.54 -14.07
CA ARG A 68 -3.79 -14.98 -14.48
C ARG A 68 -3.07 -14.37 -13.30
N ARG A 69 -1.78 -14.15 -13.44
CA ARG A 69 -1.00 -13.47 -12.40
C ARG A 69 -1.20 -11.96 -12.51
N THR A 70 -1.31 -11.33 -11.36
CA THR A 70 -1.34 -9.87 -11.24
C THR A 70 -0.33 -9.46 -10.19
N ALA A 71 0.17 -8.24 -10.30
CA ALA A 71 1.07 -7.67 -9.30
C ALA A 71 0.71 -6.21 -9.06
N VAL A 72 0.87 -5.79 -7.82
CA VAL A 72 0.71 -4.39 -7.43
C VAL A 72 2.02 -3.92 -6.81
N ARG A 73 2.56 -2.85 -7.35
CA ARG A 73 3.78 -2.20 -6.89
C ARG A 73 3.41 -0.80 -6.41
N ILE A 74 3.88 -0.43 -5.22
CA ILE A 74 3.53 0.86 -4.61
C ILE A 74 4.81 1.59 -4.23
N GLU A 75 4.88 2.85 -4.67
CA GLU A 75 5.94 3.78 -4.30
C GLU A 75 5.36 4.80 -3.33
N VAL A 76 5.99 4.93 -2.16
CA VAL A 76 5.60 5.92 -1.15
C VAL A 76 6.78 6.83 -0.91
N GLU A 77 6.57 8.12 -1.07
CA GLU A 77 7.58 9.14 -0.80
C GLU A 77 7.12 10.02 0.35
N LEU A 78 8.07 10.45 1.18
CA LEU A 78 7.84 11.41 2.24
C LEU A 78 8.35 12.77 1.79
N HIS A 79 7.47 13.76 1.77
CA HIS A 79 7.77 15.12 1.35
C HIS A 79 7.46 16.10 2.47
N ASP A 80 8.07 17.28 2.43
CA ASP A 80 7.57 18.38 3.24
C ASP A 80 6.14 18.69 2.83
N ALA A 81 5.28 19.01 3.79
CA ALA A 81 3.90 19.32 3.50
C ALA A 81 3.80 20.54 2.59
N SER A 82 2.95 20.46 1.55
CA SER A 82 2.72 21.58 0.62
C SER A 82 2.00 22.73 1.29
N GLU A 83 1.22 22.43 2.33
CA GLU A 83 0.49 23.44 3.14
C GLU A 83 0.63 23.09 4.61
N GLY A 84 0.96 24.11 5.42
CA GLY A 84 1.10 23.93 6.86
C GLY A 84 2.38 23.23 7.27
N PRO A 85 2.53 22.90 8.56
CA PRO A 85 3.72 22.24 9.08
C PRO A 85 3.71 20.74 8.85
N GLY A 86 4.91 20.12 8.93
CA GLY A 86 5.06 18.68 8.91
C GLY A 86 5.34 18.12 7.53
N TYR A 87 4.95 16.88 7.33
CA TYR A 87 5.23 16.11 6.12
C TYR A 87 3.94 15.59 5.50
N GLU A 88 4.06 15.15 4.25
CA GLU A 88 2.94 14.48 3.57
C GLU A 88 3.48 13.31 2.74
N PHE A 89 2.65 12.29 2.54
CA PHE A 89 3.00 11.17 1.68
C PHE A 89 2.53 11.42 0.26
N HIS A 90 3.39 11.08 -0.70
CA HIS A 90 3.03 10.99 -2.12
C HIS A 90 3.09 9.53 -2.50
N VAL A 91 2.01 9.01 -3.06
CA VAL A 91 1.86 7.58 -3.31
C VAL A 91 1.48 7.34 -4.76
N ASP A 92 2.26 6.51 -5.43
CA ASP A 92 1.95 6.01 -6.77
C ASP A 92 1.79 4.51 -6.71
N THR A 93 0.67 4.02 -7.23
CA THR A 93 0.35 2.60 -7.26
C THR A 93 0.31 2.12 -8.70
N TYR A 94 0.90 0.96 -8.96
CA TYR A 94 1.02 0.37 -10.28
C TYR A 94 0.45 -1.04 -10.28
N LEU A 95 -0.55 -1.28 -11.12
CA LEU A 95 -1.11 -2.62 -11.34
C LEU A 95 -0.61 -3.16 -12.66
N SER A 96 -0.20 -4.43 -12.66
CA SER A 96 0.13 -5.16 -13.87
C SER A 96 -0.59 -6.50 -13.88
N ALA A 97 -0.89 -7.01 -15.08
CA ALA A 97 -1.60 -8.28 -15.25
C ALA A 97 -1.03 -9.04 -16.44
N GLU A 98 -0.61 -10.27 -16.18
CA GLU A 98 0.00 -11.14 -17.19
C GLU A 98 -0.97 -11.38 -18.35
N GLY A 99 -0.48 -11.14 -19.57
CA GLY A 99 -1.25 -11.41 -20.78
C GLY A 99 -2.30 -10.35 -21.13
N LEU A 100 -2.46 -9.29 -20.35
CA LEU A 100 -3.38 -8.20 -20.69
C LEU A 100 -2.64 -7.05 -21.38
N THR A 101 -3.33 -6.38 -22.31
CA THR A 101 -2.86 -5.10 -22.85
C THR A 101 -2.90 -4.04 -21.76
N LEU A 102 -2.21 -2.93 -21.98
CA LEU A 102 -2.28 -1.80 -21.04
C LEU A 102 -3.70 -1.27 -20.89
N ALA A 103 -4.47 -1.22 -21.99
CA ALA A 103 -5.87 -0.76 -21.94
C ALA A 103 -6.73 -1.71 -21.08
N ALA A 104 -6.56 -3.02 -21.22
CA ALA A 104 -7.28 -4.00 -20.44
C ALA A 104 -6.84 -3.99 -18.97
N THR A 105 -5.55 -3.76 -18.72
CA THR A 105 -5.01 -3.61 -17.35
C THR A 105 -5.58 -2.35 -16.69
N ASP A 106 -5.68 -1.25 -17.44
CA ASP A 106 -6.26 -0.02 -16.92
C ASP A 106 -7.74 -0.20 -16.53
N ASP A 107 -8.51 -0.94 -17.34
CA ASP A 107 -9.89 -1.27 -17.00
C ASP A 107 -9.96 -2.12 -15.72
N LEU A 108 -9.09 -3.11 -15.59
CA LEU A 108 -8.99 -3.92 -14.37
C LEU A 108 -8.64 -3.05 -13.16
N LEU A 109 -7.70 -2.12 -13.34
CA LEU A 109 -7.28 -1.19 -12.29
C LEU A 109 -8.45 -0.34 -11.81
N GLU A 110 -9.23 0.24 -12.73
CA GLU A 110 -10.40 1.04 -12.35
C GLU A 110 -11.39 0.24 -11.50
N ARG A 111 -11.67 -0.99 -11.92
CA ARG A 111 -12.59 -1.86 -11.20
C ARG A 111 -12.04 -2.29 -9.84
N ALA A 112 -10.76 -2.62 -9.78
CA ALA A 112 -10.11 -3.02 -8.53
C ALA A 112 -10.01 -1.84 -7.56
N HIS A 113 -9.63 -0.66 -8.06
CA HIS A 113 -9.51 0.56 -7.26
C HIS A 113 -10.86 0.97 -6.65
N ALA A 114 -11.95 0.78 -7.40
CA ALA A 114 -13.29 1.09 -6.92
C ALA A 114 -13.75 0.16 -5.79
N ARG A 115 -13.22 -1.06 -5.71
CA ARG A 115 -13.65 -2.09 -4.77
C ARG A 115 -12.71 -2.26 -3.57
N CYS A 116 -11.43 -1.98 -3.75
CA CYS A 116 -10.42 -2.16 -2.71
C CYS A 116 -10.69 -1.23 -1.53
N PRO A 117 -10.82 -1.76 -0.29
CA PRO A 117 -11.13 -0.91 0.87
C PRO A 117 -10.02 0.09 1.21
N VAL A 118 -8.75 -0.23 0.98
CA VAL A 118 -7.67 0.76 1.16
C VAL A 118 -7.78 1.86 0.12
N SER A 119 -8.06 1.50 -1.15
CA SER A 119 -8.31 2.50 -2.21
C SER A 119 -9.47 3.43 -1.85
N LYS A 120 -10.55 2.88 -1.31
CA LYS A 120 -11.69 3.70 -0.87
C LYS A 120 -11.31 4.68 0.22
N LEU A 121 -10.43 4.27 1.14
CA LEU A 121 -9.94 5.13 2.21
C LEU A 121 -9.08 6.28 1.66
N LEU A 122 -8.23 5.99 0.68
CA LEU A 122 -7.26 6.94 0.12
C LEU A 122 -7.82 7.79 -1.02
N ARG A 123 -9.00 7.44 -1.52
CA ARG A 123 -9.62 8.15 -2.64
C ARG A 123 -9.88 9.62 -2.29
N GLY A 124 -9.54 10.49 -3.21
CA GLY A 124 -9.71 11.93 -3.03
C GLY A 124 -8.48 12.65 -2.51
N ALA A 125 -7.45 11.92 -2.05
CA ALA A 125 -6.19 12.54 -1.69
C ALA A 125 -5.46 12.98 -2.96
N SER A 126 -5.07 14.25 -3.04
CA SER A 126 -4.41 14.81 -4.23
C SER A 126 -3.00 14.24 -4.47
N THR A 127 -2.41 13.63 -3.44
CA THR A 127 -1.07 13.05 -3.50
C THR A 127 -1.06 11.56 -3.81
N VAL A 128 -2.21 10.97 -4.15
CA VAL A 128 -2.36 9.55 -4.46
C VAL A 128 -2.75 9.39 -5.92
N GLN A 129 -2.00 8.58 -6.66
CA GLN A 129 -2.26 8.28 -8.07
C GLN A 129 -2.15 6.79 -8.32
N VAL A 130 -2.92 6.31 -9.30
CA VAL A 130 -2.93 4.89 -9.70
C VAL A 130 -2.61 4.78 -11.19
N HIS A 131 -1.89 3.72 -11.56
CA HIS A 131 -1.39 3.53 -12.92
C HIS A 131 -1.44 2.05 -13.31
N ALA A 132 -1.71 1.78 -14.58
CA ALA A 132 -1.47 0.48 -15.17
C ALA A 132 -0.04 0.43 -15.70
N GLU A 133 0.61 -0.73 -15.59
CA GLU A 133 1.92 -0.94 -16.18
C GLU A 133 2.01 -2.34 -16.77
N GLU A 134 3.02 -2.56 -17.59
CA GLU A 134 3.26 -3.85 -18.22
C GLU A 134 3.71 -4.86 -17.16
N TYR A 135 3.18 -6.10 -17.26
CA TYR A 135 3.54 -7.16 -16.33
C TYR A 135 4.95 -7.68 -16.65
N THR A 136 5.83 -7.61 -15.66
CA THR A 136 7.21 -8.12 -15.77
C THR A 136 7.51 -9.20 -14.73
N GLY A 137 6.50 -9.64 -14.00
CA GLY A 137 6.65 -10.57 -12.89
C GLY A 137 6.94 -9.86 -11.58
N VAL A 138 7.10 -10.65 -10.54
CA VAL A 138 7.44 -10.14 -9.20
C VAL A 138 8.86 -10.63 -8.89
N SER A 139 9.79 -9.69 -8.70
CA SER A 139 11.14 -10.03 -8.26
C SER A 139 11.20 -9.97 -6.74
N ALA A 140 11.83 -10.96 -6.15
CA ALA A 140 12.02 -11.04 -4.71
C ALA A 140 13.13 -10.08 -4.25
#